data_a5b6328b314ee3e823cb8e7f7190baba
#
_entry.id   a5b6328b314ee3e823cb8e7f7190baba
#
_cell.length_a   1.000
_cell.length_b   1.000
_cell.length_c   1.000
_cell.angle_alpha   90.00
_cell.angle_beta   90.00
_cell.angle_gamma   90.00
#
_symmetry.space_group_name_H-M   'P 1'
#
loop_
_entity.id
_entity.type
_entity.pdbx_description
1 polymer ?
#
loop_
_entity_poly.entity_id
_entity_poly.type
_entity_poly.pdbx_seq_one_letter_code
_entity_poly.pdbx_strand_id
1 'polypeptide(L)'
;VPWPGGVCRGSRGFVTACAVEAQLIPVPTNHRELAAGIDYFFAVLPDDQARAGIAGACERFCKSHRVSGSLVGTDNFHLTLCPMGKVERMLPSLEGALLAAAGTVRASAFDITLDSAMRFSVVDGRFPFVLCTDSASTESALKLRQAVAEAQRRGGLAVTGVSSYLPHVTLLHGHAVDAIQESIAPIRWTVREFVLIRRFFGQSRQEVVERWPLESPIAKAPEFFDLSDLPDLAELPEDE
;
A
#
# COMPACT_ATOMS: atom_id res chain seq x y z
N VAL A 1 -28.04 36.72 20.91
CA VAL A 1 -27.50 36.68 22.28
C VAL A 1 -26.01 36.37 22.16
N PRO A 2 -25.09 37.30 22.51
CA PRO A 2 -23.64 37.09 22.39
C PRO A 2 -23.06 36.46 23.65
N TRP A 3 -22.06 35.61 23.47
CA TRP A 3 -21.25 35.04 24.55
C TRP A 3 -20.08 35.97 24.89
N PRO A 4 -19.73 36.12 26.16
CA PRO A 4 -18.67 37.04 26.62
C PRO A 4 -17.29 36.34 26.60
N GLY A 5 -16.27 37.19 26.34
CA GLY A 5 -14.86 36.84 26.35
C GLY A 5 -14.31 36.50 27.73
N GLY A 6 -13.35 35.60 27.75
CA GLY A 6 -12.47 35.27 28.86
C GLY A 6 -11.00 35.40 28.44
N VAL A 7 -10.34 36.43 28.89
CA VAL A 7 -8.89 36.65 28.79
C VAL A 7 -8.19 35.86 29.88
N CYS A 8 -7.30 34.94 29.54
CA CYS A 8 -6.26 34.43 30.45
C CYS A 8 -4.88 34.84 29.94
N ARG A 9 -4.26 35.75 30.68
CA ARG A 9 -2.82 36.08 30.65
C ARG A 9 -2.05 35.00 31.44
N GLY A 10 -0.88 34.62 30.91
CA GLY A 10 0.14 34.06 31.79
C GLY A 10 1.14 33.12 31.18
N SER A 11 2.29 33.70 31.01
CA SER A 11 3.67 33.21 31.23
C SER A 11 4.45 32.67 30.02
N ARG A 12 5.57 33.37 29.85
CA ARG A 12 6.64 33.17 28.85
C ARG A 12 7.40 31.89 29.14
N GLY A 13 7.52 31.04 28.13
CA GLY A 13 8.51 30.01 28.06
C GLY A 13 9.05 29.97 26.64
N PHE A 14 10.26 30.47 26.45
CA PHE A 14 11.01 30.37 25.20
C PHE A 14 11.33 28.90 24.94
N VAL A 15 10.69 28.33 23.96
CA VAL A 15 11.17 27.09 23.31
C VAL A 15 11.45 27.47 21.86
N THR A 16 12.72 27.49 21.52
CA THR A 16 13.18 27.70 20.15
C THR A 16 12.74 26.48 19.33
N ALA A 17 11.56 26.57 18.73
CA ALA A 17 11.13 25.61 17.72
C ALA A 17 11.92 25.92 16.45
N CYS A 18 12.81 25.01 16.05
CA CYS A 18 13.28 24.94 14.67
C CYS A 18 12.04 24.76 13.79
N ALA A 19 11.57 25.86 13.22
CA ALA A 19 10.59 25.84 12.16
C ALA A 19 11.28 25.26 10.94
N VAL A 20 11.11 23.94 10.71
CA VAL A 20 11.25 23.40 9.37
C VAL A 20 10.08 23.99 8.59
N GLU A 21 10.35 25.05 7.83
CA GLU A 21 9.38 25.57 6.86
C GLU A 21 8.96 24.39 5.96
N ALA A 22 7.73 23.94 6.17
CA ALA A 22 7.06 23.08 5.22
C ALA A 22 6.88 23.90 3.93
N GLN A 23 7.84 23.78 3.01
CA GLN A 23 7.70 24.32 1.68
C GLN A 23 6.45 23.68 1.07
N LEU A 24 5.37 24.47 1.02
CA LEU A 24 4.18 24.13 0.24
C LEU A 24 4.65 23.83 -1.19
N ILE A 25 4.61 22.55 -1.56
CA ILE A 25 4.87 22.13 -2.94
C ILE A 25 3.83 22.83 -3.80
N PRO A 26 4.20 23.70 -4.74
CA PRO A 26 3.24 24.38 -5.58
C PRO A 26 2.42 23.35 -6.36
N VAL A 27 1.10 23.46 -6.29
CA VAL A 27 0.20 22.62 -7.09
C VAL A 27 0.38 23.05 -8.56
N PRO A 28 0.75 22.13 -9.47
CA PRO A 28 0.94 22.47 -10.87
C PRO A 28 -0.35 23.01 -11.46
N THR A 29 -0.27 24.14 -12.15
CA THR A 29 -1.43 24.87 -12.69
C THR A 29 -1.75 24.52 -14.16
N ASN A 30 -0.91 23.71 -14.83
CA ASN A 30 -1.17 23.31 -16.22
C ASN A 30 -0.85 21.82 -16.48
N HIS A 31 -1.51 21.24 -17.49
CA HIS A 31 -1.36 19.82 -17.85
C HIS A 31 0.06 19.44 -18.33
N ARG A 32 0.85 20.38 -18.82
CA ARG A 32 2.23 20.12 -19.28
C ARG A 32 3.20 19.98 -18.10
N GLU A 33 2.98 20.76 -17.04
CA GLU A 33 3.76 20.63 -15.79
C GLU A 33 3.43 19.33 -15.06
N LEU A 34 2.19 18.82 -15.18
CA LEU A 34 1.77 17.53 -14.65
C LEU A 34 2.48 16.34 -15.32
N ALA A 35 2.92 16.50 -16.59
CA ALA A 35 3.60 15.43 -17.32
C ALA A 35 5.07 15.23 -16.94
N ALA A 36 5.71 16.23 -16.30
CA ALA A 36 7.09 16.13 -15.80
C ALA A 36 7.11 15.79 -14.31
N GLY A 37 8.12 15.08 -13.86
CA GLY A 37 8.35 14.80 -12.44
C GLY A 37 8.44 13.32 -12.11
N ILE A 38 8.70 13.07 -10.83
CA ILE A 38 8.93 11.75 -10.25
C ILE A 38 7.97 11.55 -9.10
N ASP A 39 7.43 10.35 -9.00
CA ASP A 39 6.58 9.94 -7.89
C ASP A 39 7.26 8.77 -7.16
N TYR A 40 7.32 8.86 -5.84
CA TYR A 40 7.79 7.77 -4.99
C TYR A 40 6.60 7.16 -4.26
N PHE A 41 6.58 5.85 -4.18
CA PHE A 41 5.57 5.14 -3.38
C PHE A 41 6.09 3.78 -2.92
N PHE A 42 5.64 3.37 -1.76
CA PHE A 42 5.82 2.00 -1.29
C PHE A 42 4.73 1.11 -1.84
N ALA A 43 5.11 -0.11 -2.21
CA ALA A 43 4.19 -1.07 -2.82
C ALA A 43 4.57 -2.51 -2.48
N VAL A 44 3.65 -3.44 -2.76
CA VAL A 44 3.92 -4.87 -2.91
C VAL A 44 3.70 -5.27 -4.35
N LEU A 45 4.49 -6.24 -4.82
CA LEU A 45 4.45 -6.73 -6.19
C LEU A 45 3.80 -8.12 -6.24
N PRO A 46 2.98 -8.41 -7.26
CA PRO A 46 2.54 -9.76 -7.51
C PRO A 46 3.72 -10.63 -8.00
N ASP A 47 3.71 -11.91 -7.65
CA ASP A 47 4.60 -12.88 -8.25
C ASP A 47 4.23 -13.16 -9.72
N ASP A 48 5.02 -13.96 -10.43
CA ASP A 48 4.82 -14.19 -11.85
C ASP A 48 3.49 -14.89 -12.15
N GLN A 49 3.04 -15.79 -11.27
CA GLN A 49 1.76 -16.47 -11.42
C GLN A 49 0.58 -15.51 -11.24
N ALA A 50 0.62 -14.71 -10.19
CA ALA A 50 -0.39 -13.68 -9.95
C ALA A 50 -0.39 -12.63 -11.06
N ARG A 51 0.79 -12.21 -11.54
CA ARG A 51 0.95 -11.27 -12.67
C ARG A 51 0.26 -11.78 -13.93
N ALA A 52 0.47 -13.05 -14.26
CA ALA A 52 -0.21 -13.70 -15.39
C ALA A 52 -1.74 -13.76 -15.17
N GLY A 53 -2.18 -14.09 -13.96
CA GLY A 53 -3.60 -14.10 -13.58
C GLY A 53 -4.25 -12.72 -13.72
N ILE A 54 -3.56 -11.65 -13.26
CA ILE A 54 -4.01 -10.25 -13.37
C ILE A 54 -4.12 -9.84 -14.85
N ALA A 55 -3.14 -10.18 -15.69
CA ALA A 55 -3.17 -9.89 -17.12
C ALA A 55 -4.38 -10.58 -17.80
N GLY A 56 -4.60 -11.85 -17.52
CA GLY A 56 -5.76 -12.60 -18.05
C GLY A 56 -7.11 -12.05 -17.56
N ALA A 57 -7.18 -11.57 -16.30
CA ALA A 57 -8.37 -10.89 -15.78
C ALA A 57 -8.60 -9.56 -16.51
N CYS A 58 -7.55 -8.79 -16.77
CA CYS A 58 -7.62 -7.54 -17.52
C CYS A 58 -8.18 -7.76 -18.93
N GLU A 59 -7.69 -8.77 -19.66
CA GLU A 59 -8.20 -9.08 -21.01
C GLU A 59 -9.67 -9.47 -21.00
N ARG A 60 -10.09 -10.35 -20.06
CA ARG A 60 -11.50 -10.74 -19.91
C ARG A 60 -12.38 -9.54 -19.60
N PHE A 61 -11.96 -8.71 -18.64
CA PHE A 61 -12.67 -7.51 -18.22
C PHE A 61 -12.85 -6.53 -19.39
N CYS A 62 -11.79 -6.24 -20.15
CA CYS A 62 -11.84 -5.37 -21.31
C CYS A 62 -12.82 -5.87 -22.38
N LYS A 63 -12.84 -7.21 -22.63
CA LYS A 63 -13.76 -7.81 -23.61
C LYS A 63 -15.21 -7.77 -23.12
N SER A 64 -15.48 -8.15 -21.87
CA SER A 64 -16.84 -8.24 -21.32
C SER A 64 -17.51 -6.87 -21.28
N HIS A 65 -16.78 -5.84 -20.88
CA HIS A 65 -17.33 -4.49 -20.69
C HIS A 65 -17.02 -3.55 -21.86
N ARG A 66 -16.37 -4.04 -22.92
CA ARG A 66 -15.96 -3.23 -24.09
C ARG A 66 -15.19 -1.97 -23.68
N VAL A 67 -14.38 -2.08 -22.62
CA VAL A 67 -13.59 -0.97 -22.10
C VAL A 67 -12.32 -0.81 -22.92
N SER A 68 -12.02 0.43 -23.29
CA SER A 68 -10.75 0.81 -23.90
C SER A 68 -10.05 1.87 -23.07
N GLY A 69 -8.73 1.89 -23.12
CA GLY A 69 -7.94 2.85 -22.36
C GLY A 69 -6.45 2.56 -22.39
N SER A 70 -5.71 3.29 -21.58
CA SER A 70 -4.27 3.08 -21.41
C SER A 70 -4.05 1.91 -20.44
N LEU A 71 -3.61 0.77 -20.95
CA LEU A 71 -3.27 -0.41 -20.15
C LEU A 71 -2.04 -0.12 -19.28
N VAL A 72 -2.05 -0.66 -18.06
CA VAL A 72 -0.85 -0.77 -17.24
C VAL A 72 -0.07 -1.99 -17.74
N GLY A 73 1.21 -1.81 -18.07
CA GLY A 73 2.07 -2.92 -18.48
C GLY A 73 2.20 -3.94 -17.35
N THR A 74 2.30 -5.23 -17.71
CA THR A 74 2.38 -6.33 -16.74
C THR A 74 3.51 -6.18 -15.72
N ASP A 75 4.65 -5.62 -16.15
CA ASP A 75 5.80 -5.36 -15.29
C ASP A 75 5.57 -4.22 -14.28
N ASN A 76 4.51 -3.44 -14.51
CA ASN A 76 4.13 -2.31 -13.67
C ASN A 76 2.97 -2.63 -12.72
N PHE A 77 2.48 -3.86 -12.68
CA PHE A 77 1.45 -4.24 -11.72
C PHE A 77 1.99 -4.19 -10.29
N HIS A 78 1.31 -3.46 -9.45
CA HIS A 78 1.65 -3.30 -8.04
C HIS A 78 0.40 -2.96 -7.22
N LEU A 79 0.47 -3.24 -5.93
CA LEU A 79 -0.50 -2.76 -4.95
C LEU A 79 0.19 -1.67 -4.12
N THR A 80 -0.25 -0.43 -4.27
CA THR A 80 0.33 0.72 -3.56
C THR A 80 0.03 0.63 -2.06
N LEU A 81 1.05 0.83 -1.23
CA LEU A 81 0.91 0.95 0.22
C LEU A 81 0.83 2.43 0.65
N CYS A 82 1.90 3.18 0.42
CA CYS A 82 2.03 4.58 0.84
C CYS A 82 2.53 5.43 -0.33
N PRO A 83 1.68 6.27 -0.94
CA PRO A 83 2.12 7.26 -1.90
C PRO A 83 2.82 8.41 -1.18
N MET A 84 3.90 8.94 -1.77
CA MET A 84 4.61 10.12 -1.28
C MET A 84 4.21 11.39 -2.01
N GLY A 85 3.62 11.23 -3.20
CA GLY A 85 3.29 12.32 -4.08
C GLY A 85 4.43 12.69 -5.03
N LYS A 86 4.10 13.58 -5.95
CA LYS A 86 4.93 13.97 -7.06
C LYS A 86 5.96 15.01 -6.64
N VAL A 87 7.21 14.82 -7.06
CA VAL A 87 8.30 15.80 -6.99
C VAL A 87 8.78 16.15 -8.40
N GLU A 88 9.23 17.38 -8.62
CA GLU A 88 9.64 17.83 -9.95
C GLU A 88 10.90 17.13 -10.48
N ARG A 89 11.77 16.72 -9.56
CA ARG A 89 13.06 16.09 -9.88
C ARG A 89 13.45 15.08 -8.80
N MET A 90 14.45 14.26 -9.11
CA MET A 90 15.08 13.39 -8.11
C MET A 90 15.63 14.23 -6.94
N LEU A 91 15.28 13.85 -5.74
CA LEU A 91 15.76 14.43 -4.49
C LEU A 91 16.49 13.35 -3.68
N PRO A 92 17.83 13.25 -3.78
CA PRO A 92 18.60 12.21 -3.08
C PRO A 92 18.36 12.20 -1.56
N SER A 93 18.13 13.37 -0.95
CA SER A 93 17.81 13.48 0.48
C SER A 93 16.47 12.86 0.82
N LEU A 94 15.44 13.06 -0.01
CA LEU A 94 14.12 12.43 0.16
C LEU A 94 14.23 10.91 -0.02
N GLU A 95 14.91 10.47 -1.08
CA GLU A 95 15.09 9.04 -1.34
C GLU A 95 15.86 8.38 -0.18
N GLY A 96 16.96 9.00 0.28
CA GLY A 96 17.70 8.51 1.45
C GLY A 96 16.86 8.43 2.73
N ALA A 97 16.00 9.42 2.98
CA ALA A 97 15.10 9.41 4.12
C ALA A 97 14.02 8.29 4.01
N LEU A 98 13.49 8.04 2.80
CA LEU A 98 12.56 6.95 2.53
C LEU A 98 13.21 5.58 2.75
N LEU A 99 14.45 5.38 2.25
CA LEU A 99 15.23 4.16 2.44
C LEU A 99 15.51 3.90 3.92
N ALA A 100 15.94 4.92 4.66
CA ALA A 100 16.22 4.82 6.08
C ALA A 100 14.96 4.48 6.90
N ALA A 101 13.84 5.13 6.60
CA ALA A 101 12.56 4.84 7.26
C ALA A 101 12.12 3.40 7.00
N ALA A 102 12.12 2.96 5.75
CA ALA A 102 11.70 1.61 5.37
C ALA A 102 12.56 0.51 5.99
N GLY A 103 13.87 0.73 6.14
CA GLY A 103 14.77 -0.20 6.81
C GLY A 103 14.43 -0.49 8.28
N THR A 104 13.60 0.35 8.92
CA THR A 104 13.13 0.14 10.29
C THR A 104 11.82 -0.64 10.38
N VAL A 105 11.14 -0.89 9.26
CA VAL A 105 9.86 -1.62 9.25
C VAL A 105 10.09 -3.08 9.64
N ARG A 106 9.25 -3.60 10.52
CA ARG A 106 9.15 -5.02 10.85
C ARG A 106 7.72 -5.44 10.67
N ALA A 107 7.49 -6.41 9.79
CA ALA A 107 6.16 -6.96 9.50
C ALA A 107 6.31 -8.39 8.98
N SER A 108 5.29 -9.21 9.21
CA SER A 108 5.28 -10.60 8.75
C SER A 108 4.77 -10.70 7.31
N ALA A 109 5.25 -11.72 6.60
CA ALA A 109 4.71 -12.11 5.31
C ALA A 109 3.23 -12.52 5.44
N PHE A 110 2.46 -12.29 4.39
CA PHE A 110 1.02 -12.56 4.37
C PHE A 110 0.52 -12.88 2.96
N ASP A 111 -0.66 -13.46 2.87
CA ASP A 111 -1.27 -13.77 1.58
C ASP A 111 -2.19 -12.66 1.12
N ILE A 112 -2.20 -12.42 -0.20
CA ILE A 112 -3.17 -11.56 -0.88
C ILE A 112 -4.03 -12.41 -1.79
N THR A 113 -5.34 -12.11 -1.78
CA THR A 113 -6.34 -12.58 -2.73
C THR A 113 -7.02 -11.38 -3.37
N LEU A 114 -6.96 -11.27 -4.69
CA LEU A 114 -7.81 -10.36 -5.46
C LEU A 114 -9.05 -11.15 -5.90
N ASP A 115 -10.23 -10.69 -5.54
CA ASP A 115 -11.50 -11.39 -5.76
C ASP A 115 -12.56 -10.57 -6.50
N SER A 116 -12.30 -9.30 -6.73
CA SER A 116 -13.25 -8.40 -7.37
C SER A 116 -12.58 -7.42 -8.32
N ALA A 117 -13.32 -7.03 -9.36
CA ALA A 117 -12.95 -6.01 -10.31
C ALA A 117 -13.93 -4.84 -10.21
N MET A 118 -13.42 -3.61 -10.25
CA MET A 118 -14.28 -2.43 -10.23
C MET A 118 -13.68 -1.23 -10.95
N ARG A 119 -14.56 -0.27 -11.25
CA ARG A 119 -14.19 1.04 -11.74
C ARG A 119 -14.19 2.04 -10.57
N PHE A 120 -13.05 2.70 -10.37
CA PHE A 120 -12.97 3.79 -9.39
C PHE A 120 -13.52 5.09 -9.97
N SER A 121 -13.76 6.06 -9.10
CA SER A 121 -14.13 7.42 -9.49
C SER A 121 -13.05 8.05 -10.38
N VAL A 122 -13.47 9.05 -11.14
CA VAL A 122 -12.58 9.79 -12.05
C VAL A 122 -11.36 10.37 -11.31
N VAL A 123 -10.18 10.14 -11.91
CA VAL A 123 -8.93 10.77 -11.52
C VAL A 123 -8.33 11.37 -12.80
N ASP A 124 -8.09 12.68 -12.81
CA ASP A 124 -7.54 13.41 -13.96
C ASP A 124 -8.27 13.13 -15.28
N GLY A 125 -9.61 13.09 -15.25
CA GLY A 125 -10.46 12.85 -16.42
C GLY A 125 -10.48 11.41 -16.93
N ARG A 126 -9.87 10.46 -16.18
CA ARG A 126 -9.85 9.04 -16.52
C ARG A 126 -10.39 8.22 -15.36
N PHE A 127 -10.96 7.07 -15.68
CA PHE A 127 -11.48 6.13 -14.71
C PHE A 127 -10.49 4.96 -14.54
N PRO A 128 -9.88 4.79 -13.36
CA PRO A 128 -9.08 3.60 -13.08
C PRO A 128 -9.98 2.36 -13.00
N PHE A 129 -9.61 1.30 -13.73
CA PHE A 129 -10.16 -0.04 -13.56
C PHE A 129 -9.17 -0.86 -12.76
N VAL A 130 -9.65 -1.48 -11.72
CA VAL A 130 -8.80 -2.08 -10.70
C VAL A 130 -9.30 -3.46 -10.30
N LEU A 131 -8.38 -4.30 -9.82
CA LEU A 131 -8.71 -5.48 -9.04
C LEU A 131 -8.51 -5.16 -7.57
N CYS A 132 -9.49 -5.51 -6.74
CA CYS A 132 -9.47 -5.26 -5.30
C CYS A 132 -9.27 -6.54 -4.52
N THR A 133 -8.72 -6.38 -3.32
CA THR A 133 -8.50 -7.47 -2.38
C THR A 133 -9.77 -7.85 -1.64
N ASP A 134 -9.84 -9.12 -1.21
CA ASP A 134 -10.81 -9.57 -0.22
C ASP A 134 -10.60 -8.88 1.15
N SER A 135 -11.50 -9.11 2.11
CA SER A 135 -11.45 -8.45 3.41
C SER A 135 -10.23 -8.85 4.25
N ALA A 136 -9.83 -10.12 4.23
CA ALA A 136 -8.69 -10.62 4.99
C ALA A 136 -7.36 -10.06 4.45
N SER A 137 -7.21 -10.03 3.12
CA SER A 137 -6.06 -9.42 2.45
C SER A 137 -6.02 -7.91 2.65
N THR A 138 -7.20 -7.25 2.67
CA THR A 138 -7.31 -5.81 2.97
C THR A 138 -6.78 -5.51 4.37
N GLU A 139 -7.13 -6.29 5.38
CA GLU A 139 -6.66 -6.13 6.75
C GLU A 139 -5.13 -6.33 6.83
N SER A 140 -4.61 -7.36 6.18
CA SER A 140 -3.16 -7.66 6.17
C SER A 140 -2.36 -6.57 5.47
N ALA A 141 -2.82 -6.11 4.30
CA ALA A 141 -2.20 -5.00 3.58
C ALA A 141 -2.25 -3.69 4.38
N LEU A 142 -3.36 -3.45 5.13
CA LEU A 142 -3.50 -2.28 6.00
C LEU A 142 -2.48 -2.31 7.15
N LYS A 143 -2.23 -3.47 7.76
CA LYS A 143 -1.20 -3.63 8.81
C LYS A 143 0.19 -3.25 8.29
N LEU A 144 0.58 -3.77 7.12
CA LEU A 144 1.86 -3.40 6.50
C LEU A 144 1.91 -1.91 6.17
N ARG A 145 0.84 -1.36 5.56
CA ARG A 145 0.73 0.07 5.28
C ARG A 145 0.92 0.92 6.54
N GLN A 146 0.29 0.54 7.66
CA GLN A 146 0.41 1.25 8.93
C GLN A 146 1.84 1.23 9.45
N ALA A 147 2.52 0.08 9.38
CA ALA A 147 3.93 -0.05 9.78
C ALA A 147 4.85 0.85 8.94
N VAL A 148 4.65 0.88 7.61
CA VAL A 148 5.40 1.76 6.69
C VAL A 148 5.10 3.23 6.99
N ALA A 149 3.82 3.60 7.14
CA ALA A 149 3.41 4.97 7.44
C ALA A 149 3.98 5.47 8.77
N GLU A 150 4.00 4.62 9.79
CA GLU A 150 4.59 4.95 11.09
C GLU A 150 6.10 5.14 11.01
N ALA A 151 6.80 4.28 10.26
CA ALA A 151 8.23 4.43 10.02
C ALA A 151 8.54 5.76 9.30
N GLN A 152 7.73 6.14 8.30
CA GLN A 152 7.84 7.42 7.61
C GLN A 152 7.64 8.60 8.57
N ARG A 153 6.60 8.58 9.42
CA ARG A 153 6.37 9.65 10.41
C ARG A 153 7.53 9.78 11.39
N ARG A 154 8.06 8.67 11.90
CA ARG A 154 9.25 8.69 12.77
C ARG A 154 10.47 9.28 12.06
N GLY A 155 10.60 9.07 10.75
CA GLY A 155 11.63 9.68 9.90
C GLY A 155 11.34 11.14 9.51
N GLY A 156 10.28 11.77 10.03
CA GLY A 156 9.91 13.16 9.71
C GLY A 156 9.29 13.34 8.31
N LEU A 157 8.86 12.25 7.67
CA LEU A 157 8.25 12.27 6.35
C LEU A 157 6.73 12.43 6.44
N ALA A 158 6.16 13.23 5.54
CA ALA A 158 4.71 13.37 5.42
C ALA A 158 4.08 12.07 4.90
N VAL A 159 2.96 11.68 5.49
CA VAL A 159 2.16 10.52 5.05
C VAL A 159 0.78 11.00 4.64
N THR A 160 0.40 10.71 3.40
CA THR A 160 -0.88 11.12 2.82
C THR A 160 -1.85 9.94 2.71
N GLY A 161 -3.16 10.22 2.67
CA GLY A 161 -4.20 9.25 2.32
C GLY A 161 -4.37 8.11 3.32
N VAL A 162 -4.28 8.37 4.64
CA VAL A 162 -4.34 7.30 5.67
C VAL A 162 -5.78 6.84 5.95
N SER A 163 -6.78 7.68 5.72
CA SER A 163 -8.16 7.48 6.21
C SER A 163 -9.05 6.62 5.30
N SER A 164 -8.70 6.47 4.01
CA SER A 164 -9.51 5.69 3.07
C SER A 164 -8.60 4.85 2.18
N TYR A 165 -8.25 3.66 2.66
CA TYR A 165 -7.37 2.76 1.93
C TYR A 165 -8.14 1.52 1.47
N LEU A 166 -8.26 1.37 0.16
CA LEU A 166 -8.71 0.14 -0.47
C LEU A 166 -7.56 -0.44 -1.30
N PRO A 167 -6.95 -1.55 -0.85
CA PRO A 167 -5.87 -2.19 -1.58
C PRO A 167 -6.33 -2.67 -2.94
N HIS A 168 -5.60 -2.31 -4.00
CA HIS A 168 -5.97 -2.65 -5.36
C HIS A 168 -4.77 -2.70 -6.29
N VAL A 169 -4.93 -3.40 -7.40
CA VAL A 169 -4.02 -3.37 -8.55
C VAL A 169 -4.72 -2.70 -9.71
N THR A 170 -4.12 -1.63 -10.24
CA THR A 170 -4.67 -0.92 -11.41
C THR A 170 -4.37 -1.68 -12.68
N LEU A 171 -5.39 -1.92 -13.50
CA LEU A 171 -5.30 -2.61 -14.78
C LEU A 171 -5.13 -1.63 -15.95
N LEU A 172 -5.93 -0.58 -15.94
CA LEU A 172 -5.94 0.43 -17.00
C LEU A 172 -6.59 1.73 -16.53
N HIS A 173 -6.35 2.79 -17.27
CA HIS A 173 -7.04 4.07 -17.16
C HIS A 173 -7.90 4.29 -18.39
N GLY A 174 -9.20 4.09 -18.26
CA GLY A 174 -10.19 4.16 -19.34
C GLY A 174 -10.93 5.47 -19.43
N HIS A 175 -11.71 5.62 -20.49
CA HIS A 175 -12.70 6.68 -20.63
C HIS A 175 -14.02 6.28 -19.95
N ALA A 176 -14.90 7.26 -19.75
CA ALA A 176 -16.15 7.09 -19.01
C ALA A 176 -16.98 5.89 -19.49
N VAL A 177 -17.28 5.01 -18.57
CA VAL A 177 -18.25 3.92 -18.70
C VAL A 177 -19.06 3.87 -17.41
N ASP A 178 -20.16 3.15 -17.45
CA ASP A 178 -21.00 2.90 -16.28
C ASP A 178 -20.22 2.33 -15.10
N ALA A 179 -20.74 2.49 -13.89
CA ALA A 179 -20.18 1.90 -12.71
C ALA A 179 -20.13 0.37 -12.90
N ILE A 180 -18.93 -0.19 -12.76
CA ILE A 180 -18.70 -1.63 -12.89
C ILE A 180 -18.16 -2.13 -11.57
N GLN A 181 -18.77 -3.20 -11.06
CA GLN A 181 -18.28 -3.97 -9.94
C GLN A 181 -18.71 -5.42 -10.14
N GLU A 182 -17.74 -6.34 -10.17
CA GLU A 182 -18.00 -7.77 -10.36
C GLU A 182 -17.01 -8.65 -9.59
N SER A 183 -17.43 -9.85 -9.24
CA SER A 183 -16.53 -10.87 -8.68
C SER A 183 -15.71 -11.51 -9.79
N ILE A 184 -14.47 -11.85 -9.48
CA ILE A 184 -13.56 -12.55 -10.39
C ILE A 184 -13.09 -13.87 -9.79
N ALA A 185 -12.57 -14.77 -10.63
CA ALA A 185 -11.82 -15.93 -10.13
C ALA A 185 -10.64 -15.43 -9.26
N PRO A 186 -10.51 -15.93 -8.03
CA PRO A 186 -9.51 -15.41 -7.09
C PRO A 186 -8.08 -15.57 -7.62
N ILE A 187 -7.31 -14.49 -7.55
CA ILE A 187 -5.88 -14.45 -7.86
C ILE A 187 -5.12 -14.30 -6.56
N ARG A 188 -4.19 -15.22 -6.28
CA ARG A 188 -3.52 -15.33 -4.98
C ARG A 188 -2.02 -15.32 -5.11
N TRP A 189 -1.33 -14.66 -4.15
CA TRP A 189 0.12 -14.78 -3.95
C TRP A 189 0.49 -14.45 -2.50
N THR A 190 1.67 -14.90 -2.08
CA THR A 190 2.24 -14.56 -0.78
C THR A 190 3.15 -13.34 -0.92
N VAL A 191 2.89 -12.30 -0.15
CA VAL A 191 3.74 -11.12 -0.04
C VAL A 191 4.88 -11.42 0.93
N ARG A 192 6.11 -11.50 0.40
CA ARG A 192 7.33 -11.77 1.17
C ARG A 192 8.25 -10.56 1.28
N GLU A 193 7.95 -9.50 0.55
CA GLU A 193 8.71 -8.26 0.54
C GLU A 193 7.82 -7.07 0.20
N PHE A 194 8.24 -5.88 0.57
CA PHE A 194 7.70 -4.65 0.03
C PHE A 194 8.82 -3.84 -0.60
N VAL A 195 8.48 -2.89 -1.47
CA VAL A 195 9.43 -2.17 -2.31
C VAL A 195 9.19 -0.68 -2.26
N LEU A 196 10.24 0.11 -2.49
CA LEU A 196 10.14 1.51 -2.88
C LEU A 196 10.21 1.59 -4.40
N ILE A 197 9.20 2.21 -5.02
CA ILE A 197 9.14 2.44 -6.46
C ILE A 197 9.32 3.92 -6.74
N ARG A 198 10.10 4.21 -7.77
CA ARG A 198 10.25 5.50 -8.42
C ARG A 198 9.61 5.44 -9.79
N ARG A 199 8.59 6.28 -10.01
CA ARG A 199 7.86 6.36 -11.27
C ARG A 199 8.15 7.69 -11.97
N PHE A 200 8.46 7.62 -13.25
CA PHE A 200 8.73 8.79 -14.09
C PHE A 200 7.47 9.16 -14.89
N PHE A 201 6.92 10.33 -14.63
CA PHE A 201 5.74 10.79 -15.33
C PHE A 201 6.00 10.98 -16.83
N GLY A 202 5.01 10.63 -17.66
CA GLY A 202 5.09 10.76 -19.13
C GLY A 202 5.98 9.72 -19.81
N GLN A 203 6.64 8.81 -19.08
CA GLN A 203 7.57 7.84 -19.64
C GLN A 203 7.10 6.37 -19.52
N SER A 204 5.97 6.10 -18.90
CA SER A 204 5.50 4.73 -18.57
C SER A 204 6.59 3.87 -17.88
N ARG A 205 7.55 4.52 -17.23
CA ARG A 205 8.72 3.89 -16.61
C ARG A 205 8.56 3.90 -15.10
N GLN A 206 8.78 2.72 -14.52
CA GLN A 206 8.88 2.52 -13.08
C GLN A 206 10.18 1.79 -12.77
N GLU A 207 10.80 2.11 -11.63
CA GLU A 207 12.02 1.47 -11.16
C GLU A 207 11.84 1.08 -9.70
N VAL A 208 12.18 -0.15 -9.37
CA VAL A 208 12.32 -0.57 -7.97
C VAL A 208 13.64 0.00 -7.47
N VAL A 209 13.57 0.89 -6.50
CA VAL A 209 14.74 1.53 -5.88
C VAL A 209 15.37 0.59 -4.87
N GLU A 210 14.55 -0.06 -4.03
CA GLU A 210 15.01 -0.98 -2.99
C GLU A 210 13.89 -1.95 -2.59
N ARG A 211 14.27 -3.09 -1.96
CA ARG A 211 13.39 -4.16 -1.48
C ARG A 211 13.68 -4.49 -0.02
N TRP A 212 12.64 -4.71 0.75
CA TRP A 212 12.75 -5.13 2.15
C TRP A 212 11.97 -6.43 2.36
N PRO A 213 12.65 -7.49 2.83
CA PRO A 213 11.97 -8.74 3.14
C PRO A 213 11.05 -8.56 4.35
N LEU A 214 9.93 -9.28 4.31
CA LEU A 214 9.05 -9.48 5.44
C LEU A 214 9.48 -10.73 6.21
N GLU A 215 9.24 -10.72 7.52
CA GLU A 215 9.53 -11.85 8.37
C GLU A 215 8.65 -13.05 7.97
N SER A 216 9.22 -14.25 7.94
CA SER A 216 8.40 -15.44 7.78
C SER A 216 7.34 -15.47 8.88
N PRO A 217 6.09 -15.86 8.57
CA PRO A 217 5.11 -16.08 9.61
C PRO A 217 5.74 -17.03 10.65
N ILE A 218 5.78 -16.59 11.90
CA ILE A 218 6.17 -17.50 12.98
C ILE A 218 5.21 -18.68 12.89
N ALA A 219 5.71 -19.88 12.58
CA ALA A 219 4.89 -21.08 12.62
C ALA A 219 4.21 -21.06 14.00
N LYS A 220 2.86 -21.03 13.99
CA LYS A 220 2.09 -21.07 15.23
C LYS A 220 2.71 -22.24 16.00
N ALA A 221 3.30 -21.95 17.18
CA ALA A 221 3.87 -23.00 17.98
C ALA A 221 2.79 -24.09 18.08
N PRO A 222 3.14 -25.37 17.89
CA PRO A 222 2.15 -26.43 18.02
C PRO A 222 1.42 -26.19 19.34
N GLU A 223 0.09 -26.18 19.28
CA GLU A 223 -0.73 -26.02 20.47
C GLU A 223 -0.18 -27.02 21.47
N PHE A 224 0.25 -26.52 22.63
CA PHE A 224 0.79 -27.36 23.69
C PHE A 224 -0.13 -28.55 23.85
N PHE A 225 0.43 -29.76 23.75
CA PHE A 225 -0.28 -30.98 24.13
C PHE A 225 -0.91 -30.71 25.49
N ASP A 226 -2.22 -30.83 25.56
CA ASP A 226 -2.91 -30.73 26.85
C ASP A 226 -2.43 -31.88 27.67
N LEU A 227 -1.72 -31.57 28.77
CA LEU A 227 -1.21 -32.59 29.67
C LEU A 227 -2.31 -33.42 30.36
N SER A 228 -3.59 -33.01 30.18
CA SER A 228 -4.76 -33.78 30.63
C SER A 228 -5.04 -35.01 29.77
N ASP A 229 -4.45 -35.14 28.56
CA ASP A 229 -4.58 -36.31 27.71
C ASP A 229 -3.48 -37.38 27.94
N LEU A 230 -2.60 -37.17 28.92
CA LEU A 230 -1.67 -38.21 29.35
C LEU A 230 -2.41 -39.28 30.18
N PRO A 231 -2.34 -40.56 29.80
CA PRO A 231 -2.90 -41.61 30.63
C PRO A 231 -2.25 -41.57 32.02
N ASP A 232 -3.07 -41.70 33.07
CA ASP A 232 -2.68 -41.69 34.44
C ASP A 232 -1.63 -42.79 34.69
N LEU A 233 -0.39 -42.40 34.99
CA LEU A 233 0.72 -43.34 35.23
C LEU A 233 0.53 -44.21 36.47
N ALA A 234 -0.63 -44.12 37.13
CA ALA A 234 -0.94 -44.90 38.34
C ALA A 234 -1.40 -46.36 38.03
N GLU A 235 -1.57 -46.75 36.76
CA GLU A 235 -2.01 -48.12 36.42
C GLU A 235 -0.90 -48.95 35.73
N LEU A 236 0.34 -48.85 36.20
CA LEU A 236 1.32 -49.85 35.81
C LEU A 236 1.18 -51.08 36.75
N PRO A 237 0.93 -52.30 36.21
CA PRO A 237 0.88 -53.51 37.04
C PRO A 237 2.27 -53.72 37.64
N GLU A 238 2.29 -53.92 38.97
CA GLU A 238 3.50 -54.40 39.66
C GLU A 238 3.75 -55.86 39.19
N ASP A 239 4.83 -56.02 38.43
CA ASP A 239 5.27 -57.36 38.02
C ASP A 239 5.67 -58.20 39.28
N GLU A 240 5.01 -59.36 39.42
CA GLU A 240 5.40 -60.44 40.32
C GLU A 240 6.67 -61.15 39.84
#